data_4d4306b8a5cd0f46dadd7863689f5218
#
_entry.id   4d4306b8a5cd0f46dadd7863689f5218
#
_cell.length_a   1.000
_cell.length_b   1.000
_cell.length_c   1.000
_cell.angle_alpha   90.00
_cell.angle_beta   90.00
_cell.angle_gamma   90.00
#
_symmetry.space_group_name_H-M   'P 1'
#
loop_
_entity.id
_entity.type
_entity.pdbx_description
1 polymer ?
#
loop_
_entity_poly.entity_id
_entity_poly.type
_entity_poly.pdbx_seq_one_letter_code
_entity_poly.pdbx_strand_id
1 'polypeptide(L)'
;MKIISGGVCAAKGFKASGVHCGIRKNRTKRDLALIYSEKVANAAAVYTTNLVKGAPLVVTKNHIADGKAQAVICNSGNANTCNANGVEIAERTSDLLASVLGIKPADIVVASTGVIGQPLNITPIASGIPALKAGLGDHSDQAAEAIMTTDTIPKEIAVSFEIGGVECKMGGIAKGSGMIHPNMATMLVFITTDCAISSEMLQKALSSDIAETFNMISIDGDTSTNDMVTVLANGLAGNKEISKEGDDFNEFMKALNTITVWLCRRIAADGEGATTVSYTHLTLPTKLEV
;
A
#
# COMPACT_ATOMS: atom_id res chain seq x y z
N MET A 1 -13.90 6.33 -17.24
CA MET A 1 -12.86 6.51 -16.20
C MET A 1 -12.22 7.89 -16.34
N LYS A 2 -11.94 8.59 -15.20
CA LYS A 2 -11.32 9.92 -15.14
C LYS A 2 -10.32 9.96 -14.00
N ILE A 3 -9.18 10.64 -14.17
CA ILE A 3 -8.25 10.95 -13.07
C ILE A 3 -8.87 12.06 -12.23
N ILE A 4 -8.84 11.90 -10.92
CA ILE A 4 -9.37 12.83 -9.92
C ILE A 4 -8.34 13.08 -8.82
N SER A 5 -8.55 14.05 -7.96
CA SER A 5 -7.73 14.30 -6.76
C SER A 5 -8.20 13.46 -5.58
N GLY A 6 -7.40 13.44 -4.50
CA GLY A 6 -7.77 12.88 -3.19
C GLY A 6 -7.04 11.61 -2.80
N GLY A 7 -6.21 11.01 -3.67
CA GLY A 7 -5.43 9.83 -3.33
C GLY A 7 -6.26 8.75 -2.65
N VAL A 8 -5.80 8.17 -1.56
CA VAL A 8 -6.53 7.13 -0.81
C VAL A 8 -7.81 7.62 -0.14
N CYS A 9 -8.03 8.93 -0.04
CA CYS A 9 -9.26 9.53 0.51
C CYS A 9 -10.31 9.82 -0.56
N ALA A 10 -10.03 9.61 -1.86
CA ALA A 10 -10.99 9.84 -2.94
C ALA A 10 -12.18 8.88 -2.88
N ALA A 11 -11.95 7.64 -2.46
CA ALA A 11 -12.98 6.62 -2.27
C ALA A 11 -13.82 6.93 -1.01
N LYS A 12 -15.13 6.83 -1.14
CA LYS A 12 -16.10 7.18 -0.07
C LYS A 12 -15.83 6.36 1.20
N GLY A 13 -15.83 7.04 2.36
CA GLY A 13 -15.64 6.41 3.67
C GLY A 13 -14.20 6.06 4.00
N PHE A 14 -13.22 6.50 3.21
CA PHE A 14 -11.81 6.43 3.56
C PHE A 14 -11.29 7.78 4.04
N LYS A 15 -10.51 7.75 5.12
CA LYS A 15 -9.81 8.89 5.68
C LYS A 15 -8.35 8.53 5.93
N ALA A 16 -7.49 9.51 5.94
CA ALA A 16 -6.08 9.31 6.19
C ALA A 16 -5.51 10.38 7.13
N SER A 17 -4.37 10.08 7.70
CA SER A 17 -3.59 10.98 8.54
C SER A 17 -2.12 10.61 8.47
N GLY A 18 -1.24 11.58 8.68
CA GLY A 18 0.20 11.37 8.80
C GLY A 18 0.78 12.30 9.86
N VAL A 19 1.60 11.77 10.77
CA VAL A 19 2.24 12.54 11.83
C VAL A 19 3.73 12.26 11.91
N HIS A 20 4.47 13.16 12.56
CA HIS A 20 5.81 12.87 13.05
C HIS A 20 5.70 12.42 14.51
N CYS A 21 6.11 11.19 14.83
CA CYS A 21 6.09 10.67 16.19
C CYS A 21 7.49 10.40 16.78
N GLY A 22 8.55 10.58 16.00
CA GLY A 22 9.93 10.47 16.47
C GLY A 22 10.61 9.13 16.22
N ILE A 23 10.11 8.32 15.29
CA ILE A 23 10.82 7.14 14.78
C ILE A 23 12.04 7.61 13.99
N ARG A 24 11.86 8.65 13.18
CA ARG A 24 12.95 9.34 12.49
C ARG A 24 13.57 10.43 13.33
N LYS A 25 14.89 10.57 13.24
CA LYS A 25 15.62 11.70 13.87
C LYS A 25 15.27 13.04 13.22
N ASN A 26 14.90 13.04 11.95
CA ASN A 26 14.50 14.26 11.23
C ASN A 26 13.09 14.69 11.65
N ARG A 27 13.01 15.80 12.38
CA ARG A 27 11.75 16.32 12.96
C ARG A 27 10.84 17.03 11.95
N THR A 28 11.29 17.26 10.72
CA THR A 28 10.52 17.98 9.71
C THR A 28 9.69 17.06 8.82
N LYS A 29 9.93 15.74 8.85
CA LYS A 29 9.23 14.75 8.03
C LYS A 29 8.32 13.88 8.88
N ARG A 30 7.12 13.59 8.39
CA ARG A 30 6.21 12.63 8.99
C ARG A 30 6.83 11.23 8.93
N ASP A 31 6.50 10.37 9.91
CA ASP A 31 7.07 9.02 10.03
C ASP A 31 6.06 7.95 10.48
N LEU A 32 4.79 8.34 10.65
CA LEU A 32 3.71 7.41 10.96
C LEU A 32 2.45 7.82 10.19
N ALA A 33 1.91 6.88 9.39
CA ALA A 33 0.72 7.04 8.56
C ALA A 33 -0.43 6.16 9.04
N LEU A 34 -1.65 6.63 8.88
CA LEU A 34 -2.88 5.90 9.08
C LEU A 34 -3.80 6.09 7.86
N ILE A 35 -4.34 5.00 7.32
CA ILE A 35 -5.49 4.99 6.43
C ILE A 35 -6.60 4.24 7.16
N TYR A 36 -7.80 4.80 7.21
CA TYR A 36 -8.92 4.25 7.95
C TYR A 36 -10.16 4.19 7.07
N SER A 37 -10.89 3.09 7.14
CA SER A 37 -12.21 2.93 6.53
C SER A 37 -13.31 3.00 7.58
N GLU A 38 -14.36 3.76 7.31
CA GLU A 38 -15.55 3.87 8.19
C GLU A 38 -16.31 2.54 8.31
N LYS A 39 -16.10 1.60 7.39
CA LYS A 39 -16.67 0.26 7.35
C LYS A 39 -15.57 -0.77 7.14
N VAL A 40 -15.73 -1.96 7.74
CA VAL A 40 -14.86 -3.10 7.44
C VAL A 40 -14.88 -3.34 5.92
N ALA A 41 -13.70 -3.35 5.31
CA ALA A 41 -13.51 -3.50 3.89
C ALA A 41 -13.10 -4.94 3.55
N ASN A 42 -13.42 -5.39 2.34
CA ASN A 42 -12.74 -6.53 1.74
C ASN A 42 -11.29 -6.12 1.46
N ALA A 43 -10.36 -7.02 1.74
CA ALA A 43 -8.94 -6.75 1.62
C ALA A 43 -8.24 -7.82 0.81
N ALA A 44 -7.25 -7.39 0.03
CA ALA A 44 -6.33 -8.26 -0.67
C ALA A 44 -4.91 -7.72 -0.53
N ALA A 45 -3.92 -8.61 -0.49
CA ALA A 45 -2.53 -8.20 -0.45
C ALA A 45 -1.62 -9.18 -1.21
N VAL A 46 -0.52 -8.63 -1.72
CA VAL A 46 0.61 -9.37 -2.24
C VAL A 46 1.88 -8.89 -1.54
N TYR A 47 2.84 -9.80 -1.38
CA TYR A 47 4.01 -9.60 -0.53
C TYR A 47 5.30 -9.99 -1.27
N THR A 48 6.42 -9.47 -0.81
CA THR A 48 7.74 -9.85 -1.31
C THR A 48 7.96 -11.37 -1.27
N THR A 49 8.64 -11.87 -2.29
CA THR A 49 9.10 -13.26 -2.36
C THR A 49 10.44 -13.48 -1.64
N ASN A 50 11.07 -12.42 -1.11
CA ASN A 50 12.31 -12.54 -0.34
C ASN A 50 12.14 -13.55 0.80
N LEU A 51 13.16 -14.40 1.01
CA LEU A 51 13.16 -15.36 2.11
C LEU A 51 13.25 -14.69 3.47
N VAL A 52 13.95 -13.56 3.55
CA VAL A 52 14.01 -12.71 4.75
C VAL A 52 12.84 -11.74 4.70
N LYS A 53 11.82 -11.99 5.52
CA LYS A 53 10.60 -11.16 5.55
C LYS A 53 10.57 -10.30 6.79
N GLY A 54 10.16 -9.04 6.60
CA GLY A 54 9.87 -8.15 7.72
C GLY A 54 8.73 -8.67 8.59
N ALA A 55 8.85 -8.49 9.89
CA ALA A 55 7.84 -8.92 10.86
C ALA A 55 6.42 -8.36 10.56
N PRO A 56 6.25 -7.11 10.10
CA PRO A 56 4.94 -6.59 9.72
C PRO A 56 4.22 -7.41 8.66
N LEU A 57 4.96 -8.02 7.71
CA LEU A 57 4.34 -8.86 6.67
C LEU A 57 3.75 -10.14 7.24
N VAL A 58 4.42 -10.74 8.25
CA VAL A 58 3.94 -11.94 8.93
C VAL A 58 2.62 -11.63 9.65
N VAL A 59 2.59 -10.54 10.40
CA VAL A 59 1.40 -10.10 11.16
C VAL A 59 0.27 -9.75 10.20
N THR A 60 0.51 -8.91 9.20
CA THR A 60 -0.51 -8.52 8.22
C THR A 60 -1.09 -9.72 7.48
N LYS A 61 -0.25 -10.67 7.05
CA LYS A 61 -0.72 -11.88 6.37
C LYS A 61 -1.67 -12.70 7.24
N ASN A 62 -1.42 -12.78 8.54
CA ASN A 62 -2.30 -13.47 9.48
C ASN A 62 -3.59 -12.69 9.72
N HIS A 63 -3.50 -11.37 9.88
CA HIS A 63 -4.64 -10.51 10.14
C HIS A 63 -5.67 -10.55 9.00
N ILE A 64 -5.23 -10.36 7.77
CA ILE A 64 -6.13 -10.32 6.61
C ILE A 64 -6.38 -11.68 5.96
N ALA A 65 -6.09 -12.78 6.66
CA ALA A 65 -6.30 -14.14 6.13
C ALA A 65 -7.78 -14.44 5.81
N ASP A 66 -8.71 -13.75 6.47
CA ASP A 66 -10.15 -13.82 6.20
C ASP A 66 -10.61 -12.86 5.08
N GLY A 67 -9.68 -12.14 4.45
CA GLY A 67 -9.94 -11.18 3.39
C GLY A 67 -10.62 -9.89 3.87
N LYS A 68 -10.40 -9.48 5.13
CA LYS A 68 -10.96 -8.27 5.71
C LYS A 68 -9.87 -7.37 6.29
N ALA A 69 -10.13 -6.05 6.22
CA ALA A 69 -9.35 -5.03 6.93
C ALA A 69 -10.19 -3.76 7.12
N GLN A 70 -9.81 -2.94 8.08
CA GLN A 70 -10.48 -1.65 8.33
C GLN A 70 -9.49 -0.50 8.44
N ALA A 71 -8.22 -0.77 8.72
CA ALA A 71 -7.18 0.25 8.79
C ALA A 71 -5.84 -0.25 8.26
N VAL A 72 -5.00 0.69 7.85
CA VAL A 72 -3.59 0.48 7.55
C VAL A 72 -2.78 1.42 8.42
N ILE A 73 -1.83 0.90 9.19
CA ILE A 73 -0.82 1.69 9.88
C ILE A 73 0.55 1.40 9.29
N CYS A 74 1.28 2.44 8.95
CA CYS A 74 2.61 2.30 8.37
C CYS A 74 3.58 3.25 9.05
N ASN A 75 4.70 2.74 9.54
CA ASN A 75 5.80 3.57 9.98
C ASN A 75 6.94 3.60 8.95
N SER A 76 7.60 4.76 8.86
CA SER A 76 8.85 4.90 8.15
C SER A 76 10.01 5.23 9.11
N GLY A 77 11.25 4.88 8.69
CA GLY A 77 12.46 5.07 9.50
C GLY A 77 13.05 3.79 10.08
N ASN A 78 12.24 2.77 10.33
CA ASN A 78 12.67 1.44 10.75
C ASN A 78 11.78 0.38 10.08
N ALA A 79 12.41 -0.61 9.45
CA ALA A 79 11.73 -1.66 8.69
C ALA A 79 11.13 -2.78 9.56
N ASN A 80 11.47 -2.82 10.84
CA ASN A 80 11.11 -3.91 11.76
C ASN A 80 11.44 -5.30 11.18
N THR A 81 12.65 -5.41 10.63
CA THR A 81 13.17 -6.62 9.97
C THR A 81 14.46 -7.05 10.63
N CYS A 82 14.68 -8.35 10.73
CA CYS A 82 15.84 -8.97 11.39
C CYS A 82 15.95 -8.60 12.89
N ASN A 83 14.82 -8.47 13.56
CA ASN A 83 14.72 -8.17 14.98
C ASN A 83 14.10 -9.36 15.74
N ALA A 84 14.64 -9.70 16.90
CA ALA A 84 14.17 -10.83 17.71
C ALA A 84 12.69 -10.66 18.16
N ASN A 85 12.27 -9.43 18.44
CA ASN A 85 10.92 -9.10 18.92
C ASN A 85 10.04 -8.42 17.85
N GLY A 86 10.40 -8.53 16.56
CA GLY A 86 9.73 -7.79 15.49
C GLY A 86 8.24 -8.09 15.38
N VAL A 87 7.85 -9.36 15.50
CA VAL A 87 6.43 -9.78 15.46
C VAL A 87 5.66 -9.21 16.65
N GLU A 88 6.22 -9.30 17.87
CA GLU A 88 5.61 -8.72 19.07
C GLU A 88 5.35 -7.21 18.93
N ILE A 89 6.32 -6.47 18.38
CA ILE A 89 6.17 -5.03 18.15
C ILE A 89 5.10 -4.73 17.09
N ALA A 90 5.02 -5.53 16.02
CA ALA A 90 4.00 -5.36 14.99
C ALA A 90 2.59 -5.66 15.53
N GLU A 91 2.42 -6.74 16.29
CA GLU A 91 1.16 -7.07 17.00
C GLU A 91 0.79 -5.96 17.99
N ARG A 92 1.74 -5.50 18.79
CA ARG A 92 1.51 -4.42 19.74
C ARG A 92 1.10 -3.12 19.07
N THR A 93 1.63 -2.85 17.88
CA THR A 93 1.23 -1.68 17.08
C THR A 93 -0.25 -1.77 16.67
N SER A 94 -0.71 -2.95 16.23
CA SER A 94 -2.12 -3.15 15.89
C SER A 94 -3.03 -3.08 17.10
N ASP A 95 -2.64 -3.66 18.25
CA ASP A 95 -3.42 -3.59 19.51
C ASP A 95 -3.63 -2.15 19.96
N LEU A 96 -2.56 -1.34 19.94
CA LEU A 96 -2.62 0.07 20.33
C LEU A 96 -3.56 0.87 19.42
N LEU A 97 -3.44 0.67 18.11
CA LEU A 97 -4.31 1.35 17.14
C LEU A 97 -5.78 0.88 17.28
N ALA A 98 -6.00 -0.42 17.39
CA ALA A 98 -7.32 -1.02 17.55
C ALA A 98 -8.06 -0.46 18.78
N SER A 99 -7.36 -0.37 19.91
CA SER A 99 -7.89 0.21 21.15
C SER A 99 -8.34 1.66 20.97
N VAL A 100 -7.56 2.46 20.24
CA VAL A 100 -7.87 3.86 20.02
C VAL A 100 -8.99 4.05 18.99
N LEU A 101 -9.05 3.23 17.92
CA LEU A 101 -10.09 3.32 16.89
C LEU A 101 -11.38 2.63 17.27
N GLY A 102 -11.37 1.67 18.21
CA GLY A 102 -12.52 0.83 18.57
C GLY A 102 -12.80 -0.26 17.52
N ILE A 103 -11.77 -0.79 16.88
CA ILE A 103 -11.83 -1.86 15.87
C ILE A 103 -11.06 -3.10 16.36
N LYS A 104 -11.13 -4.21 15.59
CA LYS A 104 -10.38 -5.41 15.95
C LYS A 104 -8.90 -5.27 15.52
N PRO A 105 -7.93 -5.73 16.31
CA PRO A 105 -6.52 -5.77 15.89
C PRO A 105 -6.32 -6.55 14.58
N ALA A 106 -7.05 -7.64 14.39
CA ALA A 106 -7.01 -8.47 13.18
C ALA A 106 -7.51 -7.75 11.92
N ASP A 107 -8.24 -6.64 12.04
CA ASP A 107 -8.68 -5.84 10.90
C ASP A 107 -7.66 -4.74 10.53
N ILE A 108 -6.42 -4.83 11.03
CA ILE A 108 -5.37 -3.82 10.80
C ILE A 108 -4.24 -4.41 9.98
N VAL A 109 -3.95 -3.75 8.87
CA VAL A 109 -2.74 -3.95 8.07
C VAL A 109 -1.60 -3.18 8.74
N VAL A 110 -0.55 -3.87 9.13
CA VAL A 110 0.66 -3.27 9.70
C VAL A 110 1.77 -3.27 8.66
N ALA A 111 2.42 -2.14 8.44
CA ALA A 111 3.54 -1.98 7.53
C ALA A 111 4.67 -1.18 8.17
N SER A 112 5.89 -1.46 7.77
CA SER A 112 7.08 -0.72 8.21
C SER A 112 8.09 -0.63 7.07
N THR A 113 8.84 0.47 7.04
CA THR A 113 9.93 0.68 6.07
C THR A 113 11.05 1.50 6.69
N GLY A 114 12.28 1.32 6.22
CA GLY A 114 13.46 2.05 6.68
C GLY A 114 14.62 1.13 7.06
N VAL A 115 15.31 1.42 8.14
CA VAL A 115 16.53 0.70 8.54
C VAL A 115 16.20 -0.74 8.96
N ILE A 116 17.00 -1.69 8.47
CA ILE A 116 16.93 -3.13 8.79
C ILE A 116 17.92 -3.45 9.93
N GLY A 117 17.59 -4.44 10.77
CA GLY A 117 18.50 -4.96 11.81
C GLY A 117 18.62 -4.07 13.06
N GLN A 118 17.78 -3.04 13.18
CA GLN A 118 17.70 -2.23 14.40
C GLN A 118 16.36 -2.47 15.10
N PRO A 119 16.34 -2.70 16.42
CA PRO A 119 15.09 -2.83 17.16
C PRO A 119 14.18 -1.63 16.97
N LEU A 120 12.91 -1.88 16.65
CA LEU A 120 11.89 -0.82 16.57
C LEU A 120 11.40 -0.50 17.98
N ASN A 121 11.54 0.77 18.38
CA ASN A 121 10.98 1.24 19.64
C ASN A 121 9.48 1.52 19.48
N ILE A 122 8.64 0.86 20.27
CA ILE A 122 7.18 1.03 20.24
C ILE A 122 6.72 2.37 20.83
N THR A 123 7.50 3.00 21.71
CA THR A 123 7.09 4.22 22.45
C THR A 123 6.71 5.38 21.53
N PRO A 124 7.48 5.74 20.49
CA PRO A 124 7.09 6.76 19.53
C PRO A 124 5.75 6.46 18.84
N ILE A 125 5.55 5.19 18.43
CA ILE A 125 4.31 4.76 17.78
C ILE A 125 3.13 4.93 18.74
N ALA A 126 3.25 4.41 19.97
CA ALA A 126 2.21 4.53 20.99
C ALA A 126 1.84 5.99 21.27
N SER A 127 2.83 6.89 21.31
CA SER A 127 2.62 8.33 21.51
C SER A 127 1.99 9.01 20.29
N GLY A 128 2.26 8.53 19.07
CA GLY A 128 1.75 9.10 17.82
C GLY A 128 0.31 8.69 17.47
N ILE A 129 -0.14 7.51 17.89
CA ILE A 129 -1.47 6.97 17.54
C ILE A 129 -2.64 7.90 17.93
N PRO A 130 -2.69 8.53 19.12
CA PRO A 130 -3.75 9.48 19.43
C PRO A 130 -3.80 10.68 18.47
N ALA A 131 -2.63 11.20 18.07
CA ALA A 131 -2.53 12.29 17.11
C ALA A 131 -2.97 11.85 15.70
N LEU A 132 -2.64 10.62 15.27
CA LEU A 132 -3.14 10.05 14.02
C LEU A 132 -4.67 10.01 14.00
N LYS A 133 -5.30 9.52 15.07
CA LYS A 133 -6.79 9.48 15.15
C LYS A 133 -7.38 10.88 15.11
N ALA A 134 -6.83 11.82 15.88
CA ALA A 134 -7.30 13.19 15.90
C ALA A 134 -7.15 13.91 14.57
N GLY A 135 -6.14 13.53 13.78
CA GLY A 135 -5.85 14.09 12.45
C GLY A 135 -6.53 13.39 11.29
N LEU A 136 -7.42 12.39 11.52
CA LEU A 136 -8.12 11.71 10.44
C LEU A 136 -9.01 12.66 9.64
N GLY A 137 -8.78 12.72 8.33
CA GLY A 137 -9.50 13.56 7.39
C GLY A 137 -9.12 13.21 5.94
N ASP A 138 -9.35 14.14 5.02
CA ASP A 138 -8.98 14.01 3.61
C ASP A 138 -7.49 14.35 3.41
N HIS A 139 -6.63 13.67 4.16
CA HIS A 139 -5.19 13.94 4.28
C HIS A 139 -4.34 12.81 3.64
N SER A 140 -4.70 12.41 2.42
CA SER A 140 -3.94 11.42 1.65
C SER A 140 -2.49 11.85 1.43
N ASP A 141 -2.25 13.12 1.18
CA ASP A 141 -0.93 13.75 1.03
C ASP A 141 -0.04 13.54 2.27
N GLN A 142 -0.62 13.68 3.47
CA GLN A 142 0.11 13.47 4.72
C GLN A 142 0.49 12.00 4.94
N ALA A 143 -0.42 11.08 4.59
CA ALA A 143 -0.13 9.65 4.64
C ALA A 143 0.93 9.27 3.60
N ALA A 144 0.85 9.80 2.37
CA ALA A 144 1.85 9.59 1.33
C ALA A 144 3.24 10.08 1.74
N GLU A 145 3.33 11.26 2.37
CA GLU A 145 4.60 11.76 2.93
C GLU A 145 5.13 10.86 4.06
N ALA A 146 4.25 10.42 4.96
CA ALA A 146 4.65 9.67 6.16
C ALA A 146 5.24 8.29 5.86
N ILE A 147 4.90 7.67 4.72
CA ILE A 147 5.45 6.39 4.30
C ILE A 147 6.77 6.50 3.52
N MET A 148 7.17 7.70 3.08
CA MET A 148 8.41 7.92 2.31
C MET A 148 9.65 7.59 3.13
N THR A 149 10.72 7.17 2.44
CA THR A 149 12.07 6.99 3.01
C THR A 149 13.09 7.87 2.30
N THR A 150 13.68 7.37 1.23
CA THR A 150 14.61 8.09 0.35
C THR A 150 13.89 8.78 -0.79
N ASP A 151 12.60 8.54 -0.92
CA ASP A 151 11.74 9.21 -1.91
C ASP A 151 11.90 10.73 -1.88
N THR A 152 11.94 11.35 -3.07
CA THR A 152 12.07 12.82 -3.21
C THR A 152 10.71 13.49 -3.36
N ILE A 153 9.69 12.76 -3.84
CA ILE A 153 8.34 13.24 -4.05
C ILE A 153 7.29 12.26 -3.47
N PRO A 154 6.19 12.75 -2.88
CA PRO A 154 5.05 11.90 -2.55
C PRO A 154 4.39 11.38 -3.83
N LYS A 155 3.88 10.15 -3.79
CA LYS A 155 3.26 9.48 -4.92
C LYS A 155 1.82 9.13 -4.56
N GLU A 156 0.87 9.85 -5.13
CA GLU A 156 -0.57 9.61 -4.95
C GLU A 156 -1.34 9.83 -6.24
N ILE A 157 -2.39 9.06 -6.45
CA ILE A 157 -3.29 9.15 -7.59
C ILE A 157 -4.68 8.68 -7.17
N ALA A 158 -5.72 9.18 -7.85
CA ALA A 158 -7.07 8.62 -7.77
C ALA A 158 -7.77 8.68 -9.13
N VAL A 159 -8.74 7.77 -9.32
CA VAL A 159 -9.60 7.70 -10.49
C VAL A 159 -11.06 7.52 -10.09
N SER A 160 -11.98 8.01 -10.94
CA SER A 160 -13.37 7.61 -10.92
C SER A 160 -13.68 6.72 -12.13
N PHE A 161 -14.52 5.72 -11.93
CA PHE A 161 -14.95 4.75 -12.94
C PHE A 161 -16.39 4.30 -12.66
N GLU A 162 -17.00 3.56 -13.55
CA GLU A 162 -18.42 3.19 -13.44
C GLU A 162 -18.54 1.66 -13.42
N ILE A 163 -19.34 1.14 -12.49
CA ILE A 163 -19.70 -0.28 -12.37
C ILE A 163 -21.22 -0.40 -12.35
N GLY A 164 -21.80 -1.01 -13.38
CA GLY A 164 -23.23 -1.21 -13.47
C GLY A 164 -24.06 0.09 -13.38
N GLY A 165 -23.53 1.22 -13.90
CA GLY A 165 -24.17 2.54 -13.84
C GLY A 165 -23.94 3.29 -12.52
N VAL A 166 -23.12 2.76 -11.60
CA VAL A 166 -22.76 3.39 -10.33
C VAL A 166 -21.33 3.92 -10.40
N GLU A 167 -21.15 5.22 -10.10
CA GLU A 167 -19.81 5.81 -9.99
C GLU A 167 -19.08 5.25 -8.77
N CYS A 168 -17.93 4.65 -9.03
CA CYS A 168 -16.99 4.18 -8.03
C CYS A 168 -15.70 5.00 -8.09
N LYS A 169 -14.95 5.05 -7.00
CA LYS A 169 -13.65 5.70 -6.92
C LYS A 169 -12.60 4.74 -6.39
N MET A 170 -11.39 4.92 -6.90
CA MET A 170 -10.22 4.21 -6.42
C MET A 170 -9.06 5.18 -6.29
N GLY A 171 -8.30 5.08 -5.19
CA GLY A 171 -7.12 5.89 -5.00
C GLY A 171 -5.97 5.11 -4.41
N GLY A 172 -4.75 5.57 -4.61
CA GLY A 172 -3.57 4.89 -4.12
C GLY A 172 -2.46 5.85 -3.74
N ILE A 173 -1.65 5.42 -2.76
CA ILE A 173 -0.38 6.03 -2.40
C ILE A 173 0.72 4.97 -2.47
N ALA A 174 1.94 5.41 -2.81
CA ALA A 174 3.10 4.53 -2.87
C ALA A 174 4.36 5.20 -2.35
N LYS A 175 5.30 4.39 -1.85
CA LYS A 175 6.68 4.76 -1.61
C LYS A 175 7.62 3.77 -2.30
N GLY A 176 8.77 4.26 -2.74
CA GLY A 176 9.85 3.49 -3.32
C GLY A 176 10.73 4.38 -4.19
N SER A 177 12.06 4.26 -4.04
CA SER A 177 13.07 4.95 -4.83
C SER A 177 14.40 4.18 -4.90
N GLY A 178 14.62 3.19 -4.05
CA GLY A 178 15.79 2.29 -4.04
C GLY A 178 15.41 0.92 -3.49
N MET A 179 16.31 -0.06 -3.67
CA MET A 179 16.11 -1.48 -3.35
C MET A 179 14.94 -2.07 -4.15
N ILE A 180 14.93 -1.84 -5.49
CA ILE A 180 13.81 -2.21 -6.37
C ILE A 180 14.29 -3.18 -7.45
N HIS A 181 13.75 -4.42 -7.42
CA HIS A 181 14.00 -5.48 -8.40
C HIS A 181 12.74 -6.33 -8.63
N PRO A 182 12.45 -6.84 -9.87
CA PRO A 182 11.31 -7.71 -10.16
C PRO A 182 11.15 -8.88 -9.18
N ASN A 183 9.92 -9.28 -8.90
CA ASN A 183 9.42 -10.21 -7.89
C ASN A 183 9.03 -9.55 -6.57
N MET A 184 8.29 -8.45 -6.66
CA MET A 184 7.90 -7.57 -5.55
C MET A 184 9.11 -6.83 -4.99
N ALA A 185 9.39 -5.71 -5.64
CA ALA A 185 10.49 -4.78 -5.34
C ALA A 185 10.15 -3.85 -4.17
N THR A 186 11.14 -3.20 -3.54
CA THR A 186 11.00 -2.35 -2.34
C THR A 186 10.00 -1.24 -2.51
N MET A 187 8.74 -1.57 -2.27
CA MET A 187 7.66 -0.61 -2.26
C MET A 187 6.63 -0.96 -1.20
N LEU A 188 6.02 0.05 -0.69
CA LEU A 188 4.74 -0.07 0.00
C LEU A 188 3.71 0.67 -0.83
N VAL A 189 2.63 -0.02 -1.17
CA VAL A 189 1.51 0.52 -1.94
C VAL A 189 0.22 0.23 -1.20
N PHE A 190 -0.54 1.26 -0.95
CA PHE A 190 -1.86 1.17 -0.32
C PHE A 190 -2.89 1.74 -1.27
N ILE A 191 -3.87 0.92 -1.64
CA ILE A 191 -4.96 1.28 -2.55
C ILE A 191 -6.28 1.15 -1.80
N THR A 192 -7.17 2.09 -2.01
CA THR A 192 -8.52 2.12 -1.43
C THR A 192 -9.54 2.26 -2.54
N THR A 193 -10.70 1.62 -2.38
CA THR A 193 -11.83 1.80 -3.29
C THR A 193 -13.16 1.67 -2.54
N ASP A 194 -14.14 2.45 -2.96
CA ASP A 194 -15.51 2.32 -2.46
C ASP A 194 -16.36 1.33 -3.27
N CYS A 195 -15.79 0.72 -4.31
CA CYS A 195 -16.43 -0.32 -5.10
C CYS A 195 -16.71 -1.57 -4.26
N ALA A 196 -17.89 -2.16 -4.42
CA ALA A 196 -18.23 -3.45 -3.83
C ALA A 196 -17.68 -4.57 -4.73
N ILE A 197 -16.72 -5.32 -4.21
CA ILE A 197 -16.08 -6.48 -4.83
C ILE A 197 -15.76 -7.52 -3.77
N SER A 198 -15.97 -8.80 -4.05
CA SER A 198 -15.66 -9.87 -3.09
C SER A 198 -14.16 -9.98 -2.83
N SER A 199 -13.77 -10.47 -1.64
CA SER A 199 -12.35 -10.64 -1.28
C SER A 199 -11.62 -11.55 -2.25
N GLU A 200 -12.29 -12.60 -2.75
CA GLU A 200 -11.74 -13.53 -3.74
C GLU A 200 -11.42 -12.83 -5.07
N MET A 201 -12.41 -12.05 -5.60
CA MET A 201 -12.22 -11.33 -6.86
C MET A 201 -11.21 -10.19 -6.70
N LEU A 202 -11.17 -9.55 -5.53
CA LEU A 202 -10.18 -8.51 -5.22
C LEU A 202 -8.76 -9.08 -5.20
N GLN A 203 -8.57 -10.25 -4.55
CA GLN A 203 -7.26 -10.93 -4.55
C GLN A 203 -6.86 -11.38 -5.95
N LYS A 204 -7.82 -11.90 -6.74
CA LYS A 204 -7.59 -12.28 -8.15
C LYS A 204 -7.15 -11.07 -8.97
N ALA A 205 -7.87 -9.94 -8.85
CA ALA A 205 -7.56 -8.71 -9.55
C ALA A 205 -6.14 -8.23 -9.22
N LEU A 206 -5.82 -8.13 -7.93
CA LEU A 206 -4.51 -7.67 -7.48
C LEU A 206 -3.38 -8.59 -7.97
N SER A 207 -3.54 -9.91 -7.80
CA SER A 207 -2.50 -10.88 -8.19
C SER A 207 -2.22 -10.87 -9.70
N SER A 208 -3.26 -10.68 -10.51
CA SER A 208 -3.10 -10.60 -11.98
C SER A 208 -2.42 -9.29 -12.39
N ASP A 209 -2.81 -8.15 -11.80
CA ASP A 209 -2.30 -6.84 -12.17
C ASP A 209 -0.82 -6.65 -11.78
N ILE A 210 -0.40 -7.15 -10.62
CA ILE A 210 0.98 -7.02 -10.12
C ILE A 210 2.01 -7.65 -11.07
N ALA A 211 1.66 -8.73 -11.74
CA ALA A 211 2.55 -9.41 -12.68
C ALA A 211 2.95 -8.52 -13.86
N GLU A 212 2.04 -7.66 -14.29
CA GLU A 212 2.20 -6.76 -15.45
C GLU A 212 2.54 -5.32 -15.05
N THR A 213 2.69 -5.05 -13.76
CA THR A 213 2.95 -3.70 -13.23
C THR A 213 4.19 -3.67 -12.35
N PHE A 214 4.04 -3.82 -11.05
CA PHE A 214 5.16 -3.66 -10.09
C PHE A 214 6.27 -4.70 -10.28
N ASN A 215 5.97 -5.90 -10.76
CA ASN A 215 7.00 -6.89 -11.07
C ASN A 215 7.82 -6.57 -12.33
N MET A 216 7.47 -5.53 -13.07
CA MET A 216 8.18 -5.12 -14.29
C MET A 216 9.15 -3.97 -14.07
N ILE A 217 9.25 -3.42 -12.86
CA ILE A 217 10.18 -2.31 -12.58
C ILE A 217 11.41 -2.78 -11.83
N SER A 218 12.58 -2.27 -12.22
CA SER A 218 13.85 -2.48 -11.52
C SER A 218 14.62 -1.17 -11.46
N ILE A 219 15.28 -0.89 -10.33
CA ILE A 219 16.14 0.30 -10.15
C ILE A 219 17.58 -0.12 -9.89
N ASP A 220 17.84 -0.92 -8.85
CA ASP A 220 19.19 -1.28 -8.39
C ASP A 220 19.44 -2.79 -8.29
N GLY A 221 18.44 -3.61 -8.61
CA GLY A 221 18.56 -5.07 -8.61
C GLY A 221 18.40 -5.74 -7.23
N ASP A 222 18.14 -4.98 -6.18
CA ASP A 222 17.97 -5.52 -4.82
C ASP A 222 16.50 -5.78 -4.48
N THR A 223 16.20 -6.95 -3.89
CA THR A 223 14.85 -7.32 -3.45
C THR A 223 14.65 -7.00 -1.98
N SER A 224 13.63 -6.21 -1.66
CA SER A 224 13.30 -5.81 -0.29
C SER A 224 12.73 -6.95 0.56
N THR A 225 12.83 -6.73 1.87
CA THR A 225 12.25 -7.59 2.90
C THR A 225 10.81 -7.23 3.28
N ASN A 226 10.32 -6.05 2.85
CA ASN A 226 9.07 -5.47 3.39
C ASN A 226 8.02 -5.12 2.33
N ASP A 227 8.21 -5.52 1.07
CA ASP A 227 7.30 -5.15 0.00
C ASP A 227 5.89 -5.67 0.23
N MET A 228 4.95 -4.78 0.03
CA MET A 228 3.55 -5.10 0.13
C MET A 228 2.72 -4.15 -0.74
N VAL A 229 1.80 -4.73 -1.50
CA VAL A 229 0.68 -3.99 -2.11
C VAL A 229 -0.60 -4.48 -1.47
N THR A 230 -1.37 -3.56 -0.92
CA THR A 230 -2.69 -3.86 -0.33
C THR A 230 -3.78 -3.05 -0.99
N VAL A 231 -4.94 -3.67 -1.17
CA VAL A 231 -6.17 -3.02 -1.65
C VAL A 231 -7.28 -3.25 -0.61
N LEU A 232 -7.95 -2.17 -0.22
CA LEU A 232 -9.12 -2.18 0.66
C LEU A 232 -10.34 -1.71 -0.13
N ALA A 233 -11.41 -2.51 -0.14
CA ALA A 233 -12.68 -2.24 -0.85
C ALA A 233 -13.83 -2.26 0.14
N ASN A 234 -14.40 -1.09 0.50
CA ASN A 234 -15.44 -0.99 1.54
C ASN A 234 -16.88 -1.08 1.03
N GLY A 235 -17.09 -1.02 -0.29
CA GLY A 235 -18.41 -1.18 -0.92
C GLY A 235 -19.37 0.00 -0.71
N LEU A 236 -18.89 1.17 -0.28
CA LEU A 236 -19.74 2.34 0.00
C LEU A 236 -20.20 3.11 -1.24
N ALA A 237 -19.70 2.75 -2.44
CA ALA A 237 -20.25 3.26 -3.69
C ALA A 237 -21.67 2.77 -3.93
N GLY A 238 -22.00 1.55 -3.48
CA GLY A 238 -23.35 0.99 -3.58
C GLY A 238 -23.63 0.28 -4.91
N ASN A 239 -22.59 -0.02 -5.69
CA ASN A 239 -22.72 -0.89 -6.86
C ASN A 239 -23.06 -2.33 -6.43
N LYS A 240 -23.60 -3.14 -7.35
CA LYS A 240 -23.73 -4.57 -7.15
C LYS A 240 -22.34 -5.19 -6.94
N GLU A 241 -22.19 -6.06 -5.95
CA GLU A 241 -20.92 -6.70 -5.65
C GLU A 241 -20.38 -7.49 -6.86
N ILE A 242 -19.14 -7.23 -7.22
CA ILE A 242 -18.39 -8.00 -8.22
C ILE A 242 -17.95 -9.32 -7.56
N SER A 243 -18.67 -10.40 -7.85
CA SER A 243 -18.42 -11.74 -7.27
C SER A 243 -17.95 -12.78 -8.30
N LYS A 244 -17.75 -12.36 -9.57
CA LYS A 244 -17.27 -13.19 -10.68
C LYS A 244 -16.66 -12.34 -11.77
N GLU A 245 -15.94 -12.97 -12.67
CA GLU A 245 -15.45 -12.33 -13.89
C GLU A 245 -16.60 -11.90 -14.80
N GLY A 246 -16.36 -10.86 -15.60
CA GLY A 246 -17.31 -10.25 -16.51
C GLY A 246 -16.98 -8.79 -16.75
N ASP A 247 -17.89 -8.06 -17.39
CA ASP A 247 -17.66 -6.66 -17.77
C ASP A 247 -17.36 -5.76 -16.57
N ASP A 248 -18.08 -5.88 -15.47
CA ASP A 248 -17.83 -5.12 -14.24
C ASP A 248 -16.44 -5.40 -13.65
N PHE A 249 -16.01 -6.66 -13.66
CA PHE A 249 -14.65 -7.03 -13.23
C PHE A 249 -13.59 -6.47 -14.18
N ASN A 250 -13.84 -6.49 -15.49
CA ASN A 250 -12.91 -5.92 -16.46
C ASN A 250 -12.77 -4.40 -16.31
N GLU A 251 -13.87 -3.69 -16.02
CA GLU A 251 -13.81 -2.25 -15.73
C GLU A 251 -13.07 -1.96 -14.41
N PHE A 252 -13.27 -2.79 -13.38
CA PHE A 252 -12.49 -2.72 -12.14
C PHE A 252 -10.99 -2.92 -12.40
N MET A 253 -10.62 -3.92 -13.21
CA MET A 253 -9.24 -4.19 -13.61
C MET A 253 -8.59 -3.01 -14.34
N LYS A 254 -9.32 -2.35 -15.24
CA LYS A 254 -8.82 -1.13 -15.92
C LYS A 254 -8.54 0.01 -14.92
N ALA A 255 -9.40 0.19 -13.93
CA ALA A 255 -9.21 1.20 -12.90
C ALA A 255 -7.99 0.86 -12.02
N LEU A 256 -7.86 -0.39 -11.57
CA LEU A 256 -6.72 -0.86 -10.79
C LEU A 256 -5.42 -0.68 -11.58
N ASN A 257 -5.36 -1.16 -12.82
CA ASN A 257 -4.18 -1.05 -13.68
C ASN A 257 -3.78 0.41 -13.95
N THR A 258 -4.73 1.32 -14.07
CA THR A 258 -4.43 2.75 -14.23
C THR A 258 -3.70 3.31 -13.01
N ILE A 259 -4.14 2.95 -11.80
CA ILE A 259 -3.50 3.34 -10.53
C ILE A 259 -2.09 2.73 -10.44
N THR A 260 -1.97 1.43 -10.63
CA THR A 260 -0.72 0.69 -10.45
C THR A 260 0.35 1.08 -11.47
N VAL A 261 -0.01 1.20 -12.76
CA VAL A 261 0.90 1.69 -13.81
C VAL A 261 1.40 3.11 -13.52
N TRP A 262 0.52 4.00 -13.08
CA TRP A 262 0.92 5.37 -12.74
C TRP A 262 1.89 5.39 -11.56
N LEU A 263 1.60 4.63 -10.48
CA LEU A 263 2.46 4.52 -9.30
C LEU A 263 3.81 3.88 -9.66
N CYS A 264 3.83 2.81 -10.47
CA CYS A 264 5.05 2.19 -10.98
C CYS A 264 5.95 3.19 -11.70
N ARG A 265 5.39 3.97 -12.63
CA ARG A 265 6.13 4.97 -13.38
C ARG A 265 6.69 6.06 -12.47
N ARG A 266 5.94 6.47 -11.45
CA ARG A 266 6.41 7.47 -10.46
C ARG A 266 7.52 6.93 -9.56
N ILE A 267 7.43 5.66 -9.16
CA ILE A 267 8.50 4.98 -8.41
C ILE A 267 9.78 4.91 -9.27
N ALA A 268 9.66 4.45 -10.51
CA ALA A 268 10.81 4.35 -11.41
C ALA A 268 11.44 5.72 -11.74
N ALA A 269 10.61 6.76 -11.91
CA ALA A 269 11.09 8.12 -12.18
C ALA A 269 11.76 8.79 -10.97
N ASP A 270 11.44 8.36 -9.74
CA ASP A 270 12.03 8.84 -8.49
C ASP A 270 13.18 7.95 -8.00
N GLY A 271 13.66 7.03 -8.86
CA GLY A 271 14.75 6.11 -8.54
C GLY A 271 16.05 6.85 -8.19
N GLU A 272 16.76 6.38 -7.16
CA GLU A 272 18.01 6.95 -6.69
C GLU A 272 19.07 6.95 -7.79
N GLY A 273 19.45 8.14 -8.30
CA GLY A 273 20.44 8.32 -9.37
C GLY A 273 20.04 7.73 -10.73
N ALA A 274 18.79 7.34 -10.91
CA ALA A 274 18.34 6.65 -12.12
C ALA A 274 17.96 7.63 -13.26
N THR A 275 18.37 7.27 -14.47
CA THR A 275 17.75 7.77 -15.71
C THR A 275 16.69 6.74 -16.12
N THR A 276 15.41 7.15 -16.12
CA THR A 276 14.31 6.23 -16.43
C THR A 276 14.33 5.81 -17.88
N VAL A 277 14.38 4.49 -18.13
CA VAL A 277 14.21 3.89 -19.47
C VAL A 277 12.92 3.05 -19.43
N SER A 278 12.00 3.31 -20.36
CA SER A 278 10.75 2.56 -20.49
C SER A 278 10.73 1.77 -21.81
N TYR A 279 10.53 0.45 -21.70
CA TYR A 279 10.31 -0.42 -22.84
C TYR A 279 8.85 -0.85 -22.86
N THR A 280 8.10 -0.47 -23.90
CA THR A 280 6.72 -0.92 -24.10
C THR A 280 6.63 -2.25 -24.85
N HIS A 281 7.63 -2.56 -25.69
CA HIS A 281 7.77 -3.83 -26.41
C HIS A 281 9.26 -4.16 -26.53
N LEU A 282 9.65 -5.32 -26.02
CA LEU A 282 10.96 -5.91 -26.26
C LEU A 282 10.79 -7.12 -27.18
N THR A 283 11.16 -7.02 -28.45
CA THR A 283 11.37 -8.16 -29.33
C THR A 283 12.77 -8.70 -29.08
N LEU A 284 12.86 -9.85 -28.42
CA LEU A 284 14.11 -10.57 -28.37
C LEU A 284 14.46 -11.06 -29.79
N PRO A 285 15.74 -10.99 -30.21
CA PRO A 285 16.14 -11.55 -31.49
C PRO A 285 15.82 -13.06 -31.52
N THR A 286 15.07 -13.48 -32.51
CA THR A 286 14.61 -14.87 -32.68
C THR A 286 15.73 -15.84 -33.12
N LYS A 287 16.98 -15.36 -33.28
CA LYS A 287 18.18 -16.15 -33.52
C LYS A 287 19.32 -15.65 -32.65
N LEU A 288 19.79 -16.51 -31.77
CA LEU A 288 21.18 -16.49 -31.33
C LEU A 288 22.01 -16.98 -32.53
N GLU A 289 22.62 -16.07 -33.27
CA GLU A 289 23.72 -16.44 -34.12
C GLU A 289 24.98 -16.44 -33.26
N VAL A 290 25.52 -17.63 -33.03
CA VAL A 290 26.83 -17.87 -32.40
C VAL A 290 27.89 -17.55 -33.42
#